data_873bc1b760fbbbe5b5e28abde66ac433
#
_entry.id   873bc1b760fbbbe5b5e28abde66ac433
#
_cell.length_a   1.000
_cell.length_b   1.000
_cell.length_c   1.000
_cell.angle_alpha   90.00
_cell.angle_beta   90.00
_cell.angle_gamma   90.00
#
_symmetry.space_group_name_H-M   'P 1'
#
loop_
_entity.id
_entity.type
_entity.pdbx_description
1 polymer ?
#
loop_
_entity_poly.entity_id
_entity_poly.type
_entity_poly.pdbx_seq_one_letter_code
_entity_poly.pdbx_strand_id
1 'polypeptide(L)'
;NGTAKADQINIRIASGHPPTVVYAGLMKNYFQSELQKAVESKTSHKVKFIEGYSGSIVKVFDTFEGVQNGVVDIGGFCYCFEASKLPMHAFQIMLPFGTMDPVQSVGAAAEIYNKYPSLAKRFQGYGQTLIAIIGDGGYNLGTNFPWKKLDDLKGHKILGAGLNLNWMKQAGVGIVPVTDGLPGWYQKIKTGVAEGGIMFPSAWGPVFKLHEVGKYYTTIGFGSITWHGLTVNNRFWERLPADVKPVIREVAGRFQSLTGSANKVGYEKDMAWLRKNITVTDLPADVRLGWAKGLAHWPQKHADELEGKGFPAKAILNDYLTAAEKQGYKWPVRYVVK
;
A
#
# COMPACT_ATOMS: atom_id res chain seq x y z
N ASN A 1 -0.14 -36.49 29.44
CA ASN A 1 0.40 -35.95 28.21
C ASN A 1 -0.50 -36.38 27.06
N GLY A 2 -1.57 -35.60 26.76
CA GLY A 2 -2.37 -35.81 25.57
C GLY A 2 -1.52 -35.41 24.35
N THR A 3 -1.21 -36.37 23.49
CA THR A 3 -0.65 -36.08 22.15
C THR A 3 -1.66 -35.21 21.41
N ALA A 4 -1.30 -33.95 21.13
CA ALA A 4 -2.12 -33.06 20.32
C ALA A 4 -2.36 -33.77 18.97
N LYS A 5 -3.65 -33.95 18.63
CA LYS A 5 -4.04 -34.63 17.38
C LYS A 5 -3.52 -33.79 16.21
N ALA A 6 -2.79 -34.43 15.31
CA ALA A 6 -2.30 -33.79 14.10
C ALA A 6 -3.51 -33.43 13.19
N ASP A 7 -3.80 -32.14 13.03
CA ASP A 7 -4.89 -31.67 12.19
C ASP A 7 -4.38 -31.07 10.89
N GLN A 8 -5.08 -31.32 9.80
CA GLN A 8 -4.86 -30.58 8.55
C GLN A 8 -5.66 -29.28 8.60
N ILE A 9 -4.96 -28.17 8.58
CA ILE A 9 -5.53 -26.82 8.57
C ILE A 9 -5.65 -26.36 7.12
N ASN A 10 -6.89 -26.24 6.63
CA ASN A 10 -7.14 -25.67 5.30
C ASN A 10 -7.33 -24.15 5.43
N ILE A 11 -6.56 -23.39 4.66
CA ILE A 11 -6.55 -21.93 4.68
C ILE A 11 -6.94 -21.40 3.30
N ARG A 12 -8.06 -20.69 3.19
CA ARG A 12 -8.43 -19.93 2.01
C ARG A 12 -7.70 -18.60 2.06
N ILE A 13 -6.74 -18.41 1.16
CA ILE A 13 -5.93 -17.20 1.08
C ILE A 13 -6.19 -16.48 -0.24
N ALA A 14 -6.43 -15.17 -0.19
CA ALA A 14 -6.78 -14.43 -1.39
C ALA A 14 -6.26 -13.00 -1.43
N SER A 15 -6.17 -12.50 -2.65
CA SER A 15 -6.09 -11.08 -2.99
C SER A 15 -6.82 -10.84 -4.31
N GLY A 16 -7.54 -9.75 -4.43
CA GLY A 16 -8.12 -9.33 -5.71
C GLY A 16 -7.05 -8.95 -6.75
N HIS A 17 -5.85 -8.56 -6.29
CA HIS A 17 -4.71 -8.29 -7.18
C HIS A 17 -4.05 -9.60 -7.69
N PRO A 18 -3.46 -9.54 -8.91
CA PRO A 18 -2.73 -10.68 -9.47
C PRO A 18 -1.35 -10.85 -8.79
N PRO A 19 -0.76 -12.06 -8.80
CA PRO A 19 0.58 -12.31 -8.25
C PRO A 19 1.73 -11.56 -8.95
N THR A 20 1.46 -10.86 -10.04
CA THR A 20 2.42 -9.94 -10.67
C THR A 20 2.59 -8.63 -9.87
N VAL A 21 1.67 -8.30 -8.99
CA VAL A 21 1.84 -7.24 -7.98
C VAL A 21 2.70 -7.79 -6.85
N VAL A 22 3.71 -7.03 -6.41
CA VAL A 22 4.76 -7.52 -5.50
C VAL A 22 4.20 -8.22 -4.27
N TYR A 23 3.31 -7.58 -3.52
CA TYR A 23 2.81 -8.18 -2.28
C TYR A 23 1.97 -9.45 -2.52
N ALA A 24 1.14 -9.48 -3.57
CA ALA A 24 0.32 -10.64 -3.89
C ALA A 24 1.20 -11.81 -4.38
N GLY A 25 2.27 -11.51 -5.11
CA GLY A 25 3.30 -12.48 -5.47
C GLY A 25 4.04 -13.03 -4.25
N LEU A 26 4.37 -12.18 -3.29
CA LEU A 26 4.98 -12.61 -2.02
C LEU A 26 4.01 -13.41 -1.15
N MET A 27 2.72 -13.06 -1.13
CA MET A 27 1.71 -13.89 -0.47
C MET A 27 1.71 -15.32 -1.04
N LYS A 28 1.71 -15.44 -2.37
CA LYS A 28 1.66 -16.72 -3.07
C LYS A 28 2.96 -17.51 -2.94
N ASN A 29 4.09 -16.90 -3.27
CA ASN A 29 5.35 -17.62 -3.46
C ASN A 29 6.22 -17.72 -2.20
N TYR A 30 6.01 -16.81 -1.23
CA TYR A 30 6.78 -16.77 0.01
C TYR A 30 5.92 -17.10 1.24
N PHE A 31 4.89 -16.29 1.54
CA PHE A 31 4.12 -16.45 2.78
C PHE A 31 3.51 -17.84 2.92
N GLN A 32 2.87 -18.36 1.88
CA GLN A 32 2.25 -19.69 1.90
C GLN A 32 3.30 -20.78 2.11
N SER A 33 4.38 -20.77 1.32
CA SER A 33 5.45 -21.77 1.40
C SER A 33 6.14 -21.77 2.77
N GLU A 34 6.47 -20.57 3.28
CA GLU A 34 7.13 -20.45 4.57
C GLU A 34 6.21 -20.78 5.74
N LEU A 35 4.92 -20.43 5.65
CA LEU A 35 3.95 -20.81 6.68
C LEU A 35 3.76 -22.33 6.74
N GLN A 36 3.62 -22.98 5.59
CA GLN A 36 3.52 -24.44 5.53
C GLN A 36 4.74 -25.11 6.19
N LYS A 37 5.94 -24.75 5.76
CA LYS A 37 7.20 -25.28 6.31
C LYS A 37 7.31 -25.02 7.82
N ALA A 38 7.01 -23.79 8.26
CA ALA A 38 7.15 -23.40 9.65
C ALA A 38 6.14 -24.14 10.56
N VAL A 39 4.89 -24.30 10.14
CA VAL A 39 3.88 -25.05 10.89
C VAL A 39 4.27 -26.53 10.97
N GLU A 40 4.63 -27.16 9.86
CA GLU A 40 5.02 -28.57 9.83
C GLU A 40 6.30 -28.86 10.64
N SER A 41 7.23 -27.90 10.74
CA SER A 41 8.47 -28.06 11.51
C SER A 41 8.32 -27.75 13.00
N LYS A 42 7.41 -26.87 13.39
CA LYS A 42 7.28 -26.37 14.77
C LYS A 42 6.07 -26.94 15.52
N THR A 43 5.15 -27.61 14.83
CA THR A 43 3.94 -28.17 15.39
C THR A 43 3.66 -29.56 14.82
N SER A 44 2.65 -30.24 15.32
CA SER A 44 2.17 -31.52 14.75
C SER A 44 1.20 -31.32 13.57
N HIS A 45 0.83 -30.08 13.24
CA HIS A 45 -0.20 -29.75 12.26
C HIS A 45 0.39 -29.63 10.84
N LYS A 46 -0.51 -29.77 9.83
CA LYS A 46 -0.21 -29.54 8.42
C LYS A 46 -1.09 -28.42 7.88
N VAL A 47 -0.55 -27.63 6.94
CA VAL A 47 -1.29 -26.54 6.30
C VAL A 47 -1.49 -26.86 4.82
N LYS A 48 -2.71 -26.63 4.32
CA LYS A 48 -3.06 -26.66 2.91
C LYS A 48 -3.76 -25.36 2.53
N PHE A 49 -3.30 -24.74 1.43
CA PHE A 49 -3.90 -23.52 0.93
C PHE A 49 -4.91 -23.77 -0.19
N ILE A 50 -5.98 -22.96 -0.18
CA ILE A 50 -6.92 -22.77 -1.28
C ILE A 50 -6.73 -21.34 -1.73
N GLU A 51 -6.18 -21.17 -2.93
CA GLU A 51 -5.72 -19.88 -3.46
C GLU A 51 -6.81 -19.13 -4.20
N GLY A 52 -6.93 -17.81 -3.93
CA GLY A 52 -7.85 -16.90 -4.61
C GLY A 52 -7.19 -15.60 -5.05
N TYR A 53 -6.33 -15.65 -6.09
CA TYR A 53 -5.69 -14.46 -6.64
C TYR A 53 -6.38 -14.00 -7.93
N SER A 54 -6.08 -12.75 -8.34
CA SER A 54 -6.63 -12.16 -9.58
C SER A 54 -8.16 -12.07 -9.59
N GLY A 55 -8.77 -11.94 -8.43
CA GLY A 55 -10.22 -11.81 -8.30
C GLY A 55 -11.00 -13.12 -8.50
N SER A 56 -10.36 -14.30 -8.40
CA SER A 56 -11.00 -15.60 -8.59
C SER A 56 -11.95 -16.01 -7.44
N ILE A 57 -11.70 -15.55 -6.22
CA ILE A 57 -12.61 -15.76 -5.07
C ILE A 57 -13.20 -14.42 -4.64
N VAL A 58 -12.37 -13.39 -4.47
CA VAL A 58 -12.79 -12.03 -4.07
C VAL A 58 -12.19 -11.01 -5.01
N LYS A 59 -12.98 -10.02 -5.44
CA LYS A 59 -12.50 -8.92 -6.29
C LYS A 59 -11.63 -7.94 -5.49
N VAL A 60 -10.95 -7.02 -6.19
CA VAL A 60 -10.04 -6.04 -5.57
C VAL A 60 -10.75 -5.21 -4.49
N PHE A 61 -11.97 -4.75 -4.78
CA PHE A 61 -12.75 -3.93 -3.84
C PHE A 61 -13.51 -4.74 -2.79
N ASP A 62 -13.58 -6.07 -2.93
CA ASP A 62 -14.39 -6.92 -2.06
C ASP A 62 -13.52 -7.76 -1.10
N THR A 63 -12.17 -7.60 -1.17
CA THR A 63 -11.27 -8.46 -0.39
C THR A 63 -11.42 -8.23 1.12
N PHE A 64 -11.61 -6.97 1.55
CA PHE A 64 -11.85 -6.65 2.96
C PHE A 64 -13.10 -7.34 3.49
N GLU A 65 -14.23 -7.18 2.82
CA GLU A 65 -15.50 -7.83 3.16
C GLU A 65 -15.42 -9.36 3.05
N GLY A 66 -14.65 -9.85 2.09
CA GLY A 66 -14.39 -11.27 1.91
C GLY A 66 -13.73 -11.91 3.14
N VAL A 67 -12.75 -11.22 3.75
CA VAL A 67 -12.16 -11.64 5.03
C VAL A 67 -13.14 -11.44 6.17
N GLN A 68 -13.80 -10.28 6.26
CA GLN A 68 -14.77 -9.96 7.31
C GLN A 68 -15.85 -11.04 7.40
N ASN A 69 -16.41 -11.43 6.27
CA ASN A 69 -17.52 -12.38 6.19
C ASN A 69 -17.08 -13.85 6.21
N GLY A 70 -15.76 -14.12 6.16
CA GLY A 70 -15.21 -15.47 6.18
C GLY A 70 -15.36 -16.21 4.85
N VAL A 71 -15.50 -15.49 3.73
CA VAL A 71 -15.38 -16.04 2.36
C VAL A 71 -13.96 -16.55 2.16
N VAL A 72 -12.98 -15.78 2.64
CA VAL A 72 -11.58 -16.16 2.73
C VAL A 72 -11.09 -16.05 4.19
N ASP A 73 -10.10 -16.86 4.55
CA ASP A 73 -9.56 -16.91 5.91
C ASP A 73 -8.44 -15.90 6.09
N ILE A 74 -7.61 -15.70 5.07
CA ILE A 74 -6.52 -14.70 5.03
C ILE A 74 -6.66 -13.88 3.76
N GLY A 75 -6.61 -12.55 3.88
CA GLY A 75 -6.68 -11.65 2.73
C GLY A 75 -5.64 -10.54 2.76
N GLY A 76 -5.08 -10.23 1.58
CA GLY A 76 -4.21 -9.08 1.36
C GLY A 76 -4.91 -8.03 0.51
N PHE A 77 -5.02 -6.79 1.00
CA PHE A 77 -5.77 -5.71 0.33
C PHE A 77 -5.22 -4.32 0.65
N CYS A 78 -5.59 -3.33 -0.20
CA CYS A 78 -5.27 -1.93 0.00
C CYS A 78 -6.30 -1.25 0.93
N TYR A 79 -5.82 -0.51 1.93
CA TYR A 79 -6.64 0.38 2.76
C TYR A 79 -7.24 1.54 1.94
N CYS A 80 -6.70 1.80 0.76
CA CYS A 80 -7.19 2.83 -0.16
C CYS A 80 -8.66 2.65 -0.57
N PHE A 81 -9.13 1.41 -0.55
CA PHE A 81 -10.52 1.07 -0.86
C PHE A 81 -11.43 1.14 0.38
N GLU A 82 -10.84 1.25 1.57
CA GLU A 82 -11.53 1.24 2.86
C GLU A 82 -11.37 2.56 3.62
N ALA A 83 -11.26 3.69 2.92
CA ALA A 83 -10.97 4.99 3.51
C ALA A 83 -11.96 5.42 4.62
N SER A 84 -13.22 5.01 4.55
CA SER A 84 -14.22 5.28 5.57
C SER A 84 -14.07 4.41 6.83
N LYS A 85 -13.66 3.15 6.66
CA LYS A 85 -13.47 2.19 7.74
C LYS A 85 -12.09 2.33 8.39
N LEU A 86 -11.07 2.63 7.58
CA LEU A 86 -9.65 2.64 7.94
C LEU A 86 -8.96 4.00 7.70
N PRO A 87 -9.57 5.15 8.10
CA PRO A 87 -9.07 6.47 7.70
C PRO A 87 -7.66 6.75 8.22
N MET A 88 -7.30 6.30 9.41
CA MET A 88 -5.95 6.52 9.98
C MET A 88 -4.87 5.66 9.34
N HIS A 89 -5.21 4.57 8.66
CA HIS A 89 -4.22 3.70 8.01
C HIS A 89 -3.60 4.33 6.75
N ALA A 90 -4.13 5.47 6.32
CA ALA A 90 -3.59 6.29 5.24
C ALA A 90 -2.65 7.43 5.75
N PHE A 91 -2.14 7.36 6.98
CA PHE A 91 -1.36 8.45 7.60
C PHE A 91 -0.14 8.87 6.76
N GLN A 92 0.52 7.96 6.06
CA GLN A 92 1.66 8.29 5.20
C GLN A 92 1.24 9.14 3.98
N ILE A 93 0.04 8.91 3.44
CA ILE A 93 -0.48 9.69 2.31
C ILE A 93 -0.74 11.15 2.72
N MET A 94 -1.05 11.39 3.99
CA MET A 94 -1.25 12.73 4.53
C MET A 94 0.05 13.51 4.64
N LEU A 95 1.20 12.84 4.48
CA LEU A 95 2.55 13.40 4.54
C LEU A 95 3.27 13.16 3.20
N PRO A 96 2.86 13.83 2.10
CA PRO A 96 3.44 13.63 0.78
C PRO A 96 4.92 13.98 0.75
N PHE A 97 5.62 13.53 -0.29
CA PHE A 97 7.07 13.64 -0.42
C PHE A 97 7.85 12.93 0.69
N GLY A 98 7.30 11.81 1.19
CA GLY A 98 7.97 10.89 2.08
C GLY A 98 9.12 10.15 1.40
N THR A 99 9.75 9.24 2.16
CA THR A 99 10.85 8.44 1.63
C THR A 99 10.42 7.61 0.41
N MET A 100 11.27 7.56 -0.62
CA MET A 100 11.10 6.66 -1.76
C MET A 100 11.69 5.28 -1.51
N ASP A 101 12.34 5.05 -0.36
CA ASP A 101 12.86 3.75 0.05
C ASP A 101 11.77 2.94 0.78
N PRO A 102 11.26 1.85 0.19
CA PRO A 102 10.21 1.05 0.81
C PRO A 102 10.63 0.38 2.13
N VAL A 103 11.93 0.13 2.33
CA VAL A 103 12.43 -0.44 3.58
C VAL A 103 12.30 0.58 4.72
N GLN A 104 12.70 1.83 4.48
CA GLN A 104 12.51 2.92 5.44
C GLN A 104 11.02 3.18 5.71
N SER A 105 10.18 3.16 4.65
CA SER A 105 8.74 3.38 4.77
C SER A 105 8.07 2.34 5.66
N VAL A 106 8.35 1.05 5.41
CA VAL A 106 7.81 -0.07 6.22
C VAL A 106 8.34 -0.02 7.65
N GLY A 107 9.64 0.26 7.84
CA GLY A 107 10.25 0.37 9.17
C GLY A 107 9.62 1.48 10.01
N ALA A 108 9.46 2.67 9.44
CA ALA A 108 8.80 3.79 10.12
C ALA A 108 7.31 3.51 10.41
N ALA A 109 6.60 2.90 9.45
CA ALA A 109 5.20 2.51 9.66
C ALA A 109 5.05 1.45 10.77
N ALA A 110 5.94 0.46 10.83
CA ALA A 110 5.93 -0.56 11.88
C ALA A 110 6.13 0.06 13.27
N GLU A 111 7.00 1.08 13.42
CA GLU A 111 7.15 1.84 14.68
C GLU A 111 5.82 2.47 15.10
N ILE A 112 5.07 3.06 14.15
CA ILE A 112 3.77 3.66 14.42
C ILE A 112 2.73 2.61 14.83
N TYR A 113 2.63 1.48 14.13
CA TYR A 113 1.70 0.41 14.52
C TYR A 113 2.02 -0.18 15.89
N ASN A 114 3.29 -0.26 16.26
CA ASN A 114 3.71 -0.70 17.60
C ASN A 114 3.36 0.35 18.68
N LYS A 115 3.55 1.63 18.38
CA LYS A 115 3.26 2.73 19.34
C LYS A 115 1.75 2.97 19.50
N TYR A 116 0.97 2.71 18.46
CA TYR A 116 -0.49 2.91 18.41
C TYR A 116 -1.24 1.60 18.13
N PRO A 117 -1.37 0.70 19.14
CA PRO A 117 -2.07 -0.58 18.95
C PRO A 117 -3.54 -0.42 18.52
N SER A 118 -4.13 0.76 18.73
CA SER A 118 -5.48 1.10 18.26
C SER A 118 -5.63 0.97 16.74
N LEU A 119 -4.55 1.18 15.96
CA LEU A 119 -4.56 0.96 14.52
C LEU A 119 -4.84 -0.52 14.20
N ALA A 120 -4.07 -1.45 14.76
CA ALA A 120 -4.31 -2.88 14.56
C ALA A 120 -5.65 -3.32 15.16
N LYS A 121 -6.03 -2.78 16.33
CA LYS A 121 -7.30 -3.08 17.00
C LYS A 121 -8.52 -2.65 16.18
N ARG A 122 -8.39 -1.65 15.32
CA ARG A 122 -9.49 -1.18 14.44
C ARG A 122 -10.05 -2.31 13.57
N PHE A 123 -9.20 -3.20 13.08
CA PHE A 123 -9.62 -4.36 12.27
C PHE A 123 -10.50 -5.34 13.04
N GLN A 124 -10.32 -5.47 14.36
CA GLN A 124 -11.12 -6.37 15.19
C GLN A 124 -12.60 -5.97 15.16
N GLY A 125 -12.91 -4.66 15.10
CA GLY A 125 -14.27 -4.16 14.94
C GLY A 125 -14.96 -4.59 13.64
N TYR A 126 -14.17 -5.08 12.68
CA TYR A 126 -14.63 -5.65 11.40
C TYR A 126 -14.42 -7.16 11.32
N GLY A 127 -14.29 -7.86 12.45
CA GLY A 127 -14.11 -9.30 12.46
C GLY A 127 -12.80 -9.80 11.87
N GLN A 128 -11.75 -8.95 11.87
CA GLN A 128 -10.44 -9.26 11.30
C GLN A 128 -9.31 -9.01 12.30
N THR A 129 -8.24 -9.77 12.19
CA THR A 129 -6.98 -9.55 12.90
C THR A 129 -5.90 -9.18 11.90
N LEU A 130 -5.29 -8.00 12.05
CA LEU A 130 -4.12 -7.60 11.27
C LEU A 130 -2.91 -8.44 11.70
N ILE A 131 -2.25 -9.09 10.74
CA ILE A 131 -1.04 -9.92 11.00
C ILE A 131 0.21 -9.35 10.35
N ALA A 132 0.09 -8.53 9.30
CA ALA A 132 1.19 -7.78 8.71
C ALA A 132 0.69 -6.51 8.04
N ILE A 133 1.47 -5.44 8.11
CA ILE A 133 1.37 -4.30 7.21
C ILE A 133 2.23 -4.57 5.97
N ILE A 134 1.85 -3.99 4.85
CA ILE A 134 2.44 -4.28 3.55
C ILE A 134 2.89 -2.96 2.91
N GLY A 135 4.17 -2.86 2.58
CA GLY A 135 4.73 -1.73 1.87
C GLY A 135 4.54 -1.81 0.36
N ASP A 136 4.37 -0.65 -0.26
CA ASP A 136 4.38 -0.47 -1.71
C ASP A 136 5.65 0.23 -2.19
N GLY A 137 5.84 0.25 -3.50
CA GLY A 137 6.89 1.05 -4.14
C GLY A 137 6.62 2.55 -4.04
N GLY A 138 7.60 3.35 -4.50
CA GLY A 138 7.48 4.81 -4.51
C GLY A 138 6.57 5.31 -5.62
N TYR A 139 5.70 6.26 -5.30
CA TYR A 139 4.71 6.83 -6.21
C TYR A 139 5.25 8.02 -7.00
N ASN A 140 4.94 8.03 -8.28
CA ASN A 140 5.28 9.05 -9.25
C ASN A 140 4.08 9.34 -10.17
N LEU A 141 4.29 10.04 -11.29
CA LEU A 141 3.22 10.38 -12.23
C LEU A 141 3.55 9.88 -13.64
N GLY A 142 2.69 9.02 -14.18
CA GLY A 142 2.71 8.68 -15.59
C GLY A 142 1.64 9.47 -16.37
N THR A 143 1.92 9.85 -17.61
CA THR A 143 1.01 10.64 -18.46
C THR A 143 1.08 10.23 -19.93
N ASN A 144 0.05 10.58 -20.71
CA ASN A 144 0.07 10.44 -22.17
C ASN A 144 0.52 11.73 -22.90
N PHE A 145 0.86 12.76 -22.14
CA PHE A 145 1.38 14.04 -22.63
C PHE A 145 2.67 14.41 -21.88
N PRO A 146 3.58 15.20 -22.50
CA PRO A 146 4.77 15.73 -21.85
C PRO A 146 4.41 16.91 -20.95
N TRP A 147 5.11 17.06 -19.81
CA TRP A 147 5.00 18.23 -18.95
C TRP A 147 6.34 18.51 -18.24
N LYS A 148 6.57 19.75 -17.78
CA LYS A 148 7.81 20.19 -17.14
C LYS A 148 7.59 20.99 -15.86
N LYS A 149 6.47 21.66 -15.72
CA LYS A 149 6.10 22.50 -14.56
C LYS A 149 4.66 22.23 -14.15
N LEU A 150 4.30 22.61 -12.93
CA LEU A 150 2.96 22.34 -12.38
C LEU A 150 1.84 22.94 -13.21
N ASP A 151 2.07 24.10 -13.83
CA ASP A 151 1.06 24.76 -14.68
C ASP A 151 0.69 23.93 -15.90
N ASP A 152 1.60 23.10 -16.40
CA ASP A 152 1.34 22.23 -17.55
C ASP A 152 0.32 21.12 -17.21
N LEU A 153 0.07 20.85 -15.93
CA LEU A 153 -0.90 19.87 -15.46
C LEU A 153 -2.32 20.41 -15.33
N LYS A 154 -2.51 21.72 -15.45
CA LYS A 154 -3.85 22.35 -15.29
C LYS A 154 -4.83 21.84 -16.33
N GLY A 155 -6.02 21.44 -15.86
CA GLY A 155 -7.10 20.95 -16.72
C GLY A 155 -6.96 19.48 -17.14
N HIS A 156 -5.81 18.85 -16.92
CA HIS A 156 -5.61 17.43 -17.22
C HIS A 156 -6.31 16.51 -16.21
N LYS A 157 -6.76 15.34 -16.67
CA LYS A 157 -7.46 14.32 -15.88
C LYS A 157 -6.50 13.26 -15.41
N ILE A 158 -6.29 13.19 -14.10
CA ILE A 158 -5.31 12.26 -13.50
C ILE A 158 -6.02 11.22 -12.64
N LEU A 159 -5.73 9.95 -12.88
CA LEU A 159 -6.20 8.81 -12.08
C LEU A 159 -5.39 8.68 -10.78
N GLY A 160 -6.06 8.25 -9.72
CA GLY A 160 -5.43 7.96 -8.45
C GLY A 160 -6.31 7.10 -7.56
N ALA A 161 -5.72 6.56 -6.50
CA ALA A 161 -6.40 5.74 -5.52
C ALA A 161 -6.84 6.61 -4.32
N GLY A 162 -8.01 7.23 -4.42
CA GLY A 162 -8.61 7.95 -3.30
C GLY A 162 -7.79 9.14 -2.80
N LEU A 163 -7.21 9.03 -1.60
CA LEU A 163 -6.56 10.15 -0.92
C LEU A 163 -5.32 10.72 -1.62
N ASN A 164 -4.58 9.90 -2.40
CA ASN A 164 -3.39 10.40 -3.09
C ASN A 164 -3.69 11.44 -4.17
N LEU A 165 -4.93 11.53 -4.66
CA LEU A 165 -5.37 12.60 -5.55
C LEU A 165 -5.26 14.00 -4.92
N ASN A 166 -5.29 14.08 -3.59
CA ASN A 166 -5.10 15.35 -2.90
C ASN A 166 -3.70 15.93 -3.13
N TRP A 167 -2.70 15.11 -3.40
CA TRP A 167 -1.36 15.59 -3.76
C TRP A 167 -1.39 16.49 -4.98
N MET A 168 -2.27 16.18 -5.94
CA MET A 168 -2.46 16.96 -7.15
C MET A 168 -3.32 18.21 -6.91
N LYS A 169 -4.45 18.05 -6.22
CA LYS A 169 -5.37 19.14 -5.91
C LYS A 169 -4.77 20.24 -5.05
N GLN A 170 -4.08 19.83 -3.97
CA GLN A 170 -3.53 20.75 -2.96
C GLN A 170 -2.27 21.48 -3.45
N ALA A 171 -1.65 21.04 -4.55
CA ALA A 171 -0.54 21.76 -5.18
C ALA A 171 -0.96 23.02 -5.93
N GLY A 172 -2.25 23.36 -5.95
CA GLY A 172 -2.77 24.53 -6.67
C GLY A 172 -2.86 24.34 -8.19
N VAL A 173 -2.66 23.10 -8.68
CA VAL A 173 -2.87 22.76 -10.09
C VAL A 173 -4.35 22.46 -10.36
N GLY A 174 -4.88 23.01 -11.45
CA GLY A 174 -6.30 22.87 -11.81
C GLY A 174 -6.61 21.56 -12.53
N ILE A 175 -6.16 20.41 -11.99
CA ILE A 175 -6.45 19.10 -12.57
C ILE A 175 -7.85 18.61 -12.22
N VAL A 176 -8.39 17.73 -13.06
CA VAL A 176 -9.64 17.01 -12.80
C VAL A 176 -9.30 15.57 -12.41
N PRO A 177 -9.42 15.20 -11.14
CA PRO A 177 -9.10 13.86 -10.70
C PRO A 177 -10.18 12.86 -11.10
N VAL A 178 -9.77 11.66 -11.48
CA VAL A 178 -10.66 10.52 -11.72
C VAL A 178 -10.24 9.39 -10.79
N THR A 179 -11.17 8.91 -9.96
CA THR A 179 -10.95 7.77 -9.06
C THR A 179 -11.36 6.49 -9.76
N ASP A 180 -10.47 5.49 -9.75
CA ASP A 180 -10.76 4.16 -10.30
C ASP A 180 -9.79 3.11 -9.78
N GLY A 181 -10.20 1.84 -9.85
CA GLY A 181 -9.32 0.71 -9.59
C GLY A 181 -8.38 0.44 -10.77
N LEU A 182 -7.20 -0.06 -10.48
CA LEU A 182 -6.12 -0.30 -11.44
C LEU A 182 -6.51 -1.06 -12.73
N PRO A 183 -7.40 -2.08 -12.69
CA PRO A 183 -7.75 -2.83 -13.90
C PRO A 183 -8.40 -2.00 -15.02
N GLY A 184 -9.04 -0.90 -14.68
CA GLY A 184 -9.72 -0.04 -15.66
C GLY A 184 -8.84 1.08 -16.26
N TRP A 185 -7.66 1.33 -15.69
CA TRP A 185 -6.83 2.49 -16.04
C TRP A 185 -6.34 2.50 -17.49
N TYR A 186 -5.94 1.33 -18.01
CA TYR A 186 -5.48 1.22 -19.40
C TYR A 186 -6.54 1.74 -20.38
N GLN A 187 -7.78 1.30 -20.25
CA GLN A 187 -8.86 1.72 -21.13
C GLN A 187 -9.20 3.19 -20.96
N LYS A 188 -9.20 3.70 -19.73
CA LYS A 188 -9.49 5.11 -19.46
C LYS A 188 -8.45 6.05 -20.07
N ILE A 189 -7.16 5.69 -20.01
CA ILE A 189 -6.11 6.48 -20.66
C ILE A 189 -6.19 6.33 -22.16
N LYS A 190 -6.40 5.12 -22.68
CA LYS A 190 -6.53 4.84 -24.12
C LYS A 190 -7.67 5.61 -24.77
N THR A 191 -8.81 5.76 -24.08
CA THR A 191 -10.01 6.44 -24.60
C THR A 191 -10.08 7.93 -24.25
N GLY A 192 -9.06 8.50 -23.57
CA GLY A 192 -9.04 9.91 -23.20
C GLY A 192 -9.98 10.30 -22.04
N VAL A 193 -10.54 9.33 -21.33
CA VAL A 193 -11.29 9.57 -20.08
C VAL A 193 -10.34 10.11 -19.00
N ALA A 194 -9.09 9.66 -19.03
CA ALA A 194 -8.00 10.19 -18.24
C ALA A 194 -6.74 10.34 -19.12
N GLU A 195 -5.78 11.15 -18.66
CA GLU A 195 -4.57 11.48 -19.41
C GLU A 195 -3.31 11.06 -18.66
N GLY A 196 -3.46 10.55 -17.44
CA GLY A 196 -2.36 10.06 -16.62
C GLY A 196 -2.84 9.47 -15.30
N GLY A 197 -1.88 9.08 -14.46
CA GLY A 197 -2.18 8.52 -13.15
C GLY A 197 -0.98 8.52 -12.19
N ILE A 198 -1.28 8.67 -10.90
CA ILE A 198 -0.31 8.58 -9.82
C ILE A 198 -0.03 7.10 -9.56
N MET A 199 1.18 6.64 -9.90
CA MET A 199 1.47 5.22 -9.88
C MET A 199 2.96 4.92 -9.68
N PHE A 200 3.25 3.75 -9.13
CA PHE A 200 4.60 3.21 -9.03
C PHE A 200 5.07 2.57 -10.35
N PRO A 201 6.39 2.43 -10.59
CA PRO A 201 6.95 2.06 -11.89
C PRO A 201 6.45 0.71 -12.43
N SER A 202 6.35 -0.33 -11.59
CA SER A 202 5.93 -1.66 -12.02
C SER A 202 4.52 -1.65 -12.63
N ALA A 203 3.60 -0.90 -12.03
CA ALA A 203 2.23 -0.80 -12.51
C ALA A 203 2.14 0.02 -13.80
N TRP A 204 2.90 1.11 -13.93
CA TRP A 204 2.95 1.87 -15.18
C TRP A 204 3.59 1.06 -16.31
N GLY A 205 4.63 0.29 -16.00
CA GLY A 205 5.38 -0.53 -16.94
C GLY A 205 4.80 -1.94 -17.12
N PRO A 206 5.50 -2.98 -16.62
CA PRO A 206 5.23 -4.37 -17.05
C PRO A 206 3.93 -4.96 -16.52
N VAL A 207 3.40 -4.51 -15.35
CA VAL A 207 2.27 -5.18 -14.69
C VAL A 207 0.94 -4.85 -15.37
N PHE A 208 0.61 -3.55 -15.52
CA PHE A 208 -0.65 -3.11 -16.12
C PHE A 208 -0.47 -2.48 -17.50
N LYS A 209 0.76 -2.45 -18.04
CA LYS A 209 1.11 -1.99 -19.40
C LYS A 209 0.63 -0.56 -19.71
N LEU A 210 0.48 0.30 -18.70
CA LEU A 210 0.02 1.68 -18.90
C LEU A 210 0.98 2.49 -19.79
N HIS A 211 2.26 2.10 -19.85
CA HIS A 211 3.27 2.65 -20.75
C HIS A 211 2.89 2.54 -22.25
N GLU A 212 2.00 1.64 -22.64
CA GLU A 212 1.54 1.52 -24.03
C GLU A 212 0.65 2.70 -24.43
N VAL A 213 -0.13 3.22 -23.47
CA VAL A 213 -1.09 4.32 -23.65
C VAL A 213 -0.65 5.63 -23.00
N GLY A 214 0.43 5.61 -22.18
CA GLY A 214 1.05 6.77 -21.54
C GLY A 214 2.56 6.72 -21.66
N LYS A 215 3.14 7.47 -22.60
CA LYS A 215 4.56 7.39 -22.98
C LYS A 215 5.50 8.23 -22.12
N TYR A 216 4.98 8.90 -21.10
CA TYR A 216 5.77 9.77 -20.22
C TYR A 216 5.63 9.32 -18.77
N TYR A 217 6.74 9.32 -18.06
CA TYR A 217 6.76 9.01 -16.63
C TYR A 217 7.70 9.97 -15.90
N THR A 218 7.19 10.71 -14.94
CA THR A 218 7.97 11.71 -14.21
C THR A 218 8.21 11.27 -12.79
N THR A 219 9.48 11.23 -12.37
CA THR A 219 9.88 10.89 -11.00
C THR A 219 9.66 12.09 -10.08
N ILE A 220 8.49 12.18 -9.49
CA ILE A 220 8.13 13.24 -8.54
C ILE A 220 8.64 12.92 -7.13
N GLY A 221 8.58 11.65 -6.76
CA GLY A 221 8.97 11.20 -5.43
C GLY A 221 7.96 11.57 -4.36
N PHE A 222 6.69 11.22 -4.56
CA PHE A 222 5.64 11.43 -3.54
C PHE A 222 5.84 10.60 -2.28
N GLY A 223 6.56 9.50 -2.38
CA GLY A 223 6.89 8.59 -1.30
C GLY A 223 6.49 7.15 -1.58
N SER A 224 7.16 6.23 -0.90
CA SER A 224 6.73 4.85 -0.72
C SER A 224 5.74 4.81 0.45
N ILE A 225 4.70 4.00 0.33
CA ILE A 225 3.57 3.99 1.27
C ILE A 225 3.34 2.57 1.79
N THR A 226 2.96 2.46 3.06
CA THR A 226 2.56 1.22 3.71
C THR A 226 1.06 1.30 3.98
N TRP A 227 0.25 1.08 2.96
CA TRP A 227 -1.20 1.18 3.04
C TRP A 227 -1.97 -0.06 2.57
N HIS A 228 -1.28 -1.18 2.62
CA HIS A 228 -1.89 -2.49 2.49
C HIS A 228 -1.74 -3.29 3.78
N GLY A 229 -2.58 -4.29 3.96
CA GLY A 229 -2.52 -5.20 5.09
C GLY A 229 -2.80 -6.64 4.70
N LEU A 230 -2.20 -7.54 5.47
CA LEU A 230 -2.55 -8.95 5.51
C LEU A 230 -3.37 -9.19 6.78
N THR A 231 -4.62 -9.60 6.62
CA THR A 231 -5.53 -9.83 7.74
C THR A 231 -6.07 -11.25 7.73
N VAL A 232 -6.49 -11.70 8.91
CA VAL A 232 -7.12 -13.01 9.15
C VAL A 232 -8.53 -12.80 9.67
N ASN A 233 -9.48 -13.58 9.20
CA ASN A 233 -10.84 -13.63 9.75
C ASN A 233 -10.80 -14.05 11.23
N ASN A 234 -11.46 -13.32 12.13
CA ASN A 234 -11.39 -13.58 13.58
C ASN A 234 -11.94 -14.97 13.95
N ARG A 235 -13.05 -15.41 13.35
CA ARG A 235 -13.62 -16.74 13.63
C ARG A 235 -12.68 -17.86 13.19
N PHE A 236 -11.97 -17.68 12.07
CA PHE A 236 -10.92 -18.62 11.65
C PHE A 236 -9.75 -18.57 12.63
N TRP A 237 -9.26 -17.37 12.99
CA TRP A 237 -8.17 -17.17 13.93
C TRP A 237 -8.44 -17.84 15.29
N GLU A 238 -9.65 -17.69 15.82
CA GLU A 238 -10.03 -18.28 17.11
C GLU A 238 -9.98 -19.81 17.12
N ARG A 239 -10.37 -20.44 16.01
CA ARG A 239 -10.36 -21.90 15.85
C ARG A 239 -8.99 -22.52 15.60
N LEU A 240 -7.98 -21.70 15.28
CA LEU A 240 -6.61 -22.19 15.07
C LEU A 240 -6.05 -22.78 16.37
N PRO A 241 -5.29 -23.91 16.30
CA PRO A 241 -4.52 -24.41 17.42
C PRO A 241 -3.63 -23.32 18.04
N ALA A 242 -3.48 -23.37 19.37
CA ALA A 242 -2.77 -22.32 20.10
C ALA A 242 -1.30 -22.19 19.69
N ASP A 243 -0.65 -23.30 19.34
CA ASP A 243 0.74 -23.38 18.89
C ASP A 243 0.95 -22.90 17.45
N VAL A 244 -0.10 -22.88 16.61
CA VAL A 244 -0.03 -22.40 15.21
C VAL A 244 -0.07 -20.85 15.14
N LYS A 245 -0.81 -20.20 16.03
CA LYS A 245 -0.96 -18.74 16.02
C LYS A 245 0.38 -17.96 16.09
N PRO A 246 1.33 -18.29 17.01
CA PRO A 246 2.62 -17.62 17.03
C PRO A 246 3.45 -17.90 15.76
N VAL A 247 3.33 -19.08 15.15
CA VAL A 247 4.00 -19.39 13.89
C VAL A 247 3.50 -18.50 12.75
N ILE A 248 2.18 -18.30 12.64
CA ILE A 248 1.60 -17.39 11.65
C ILE A 248 2.14 -15.97 11.86
N ARG A 249 2.18 -15.47 13.10
CA ARG A 249 2.70 -14.12 13.40
C ARG A 249 4.16 -13.96 13.05
N GLU A 250 4.98 -14.97 13.32
CA GLU A 250 6.40 -14.98 12.98
C GLU A 250 6.62 -14.89 11.46
N VAL A 251 5.91 -15.74 10.69
CA VAL A 251 6.01 -15.75 9.23
C VAL A 251 5.46 -14.44 8.65
N ALA A 252 4.38 -13.91 9.21
CA ALA A 252 3.81 -12.62 8.81
C ALA A 252 4.77 -11.44 9.07
N GLY A 253 5.52 -11.47 10.18
CA GLY A 253 6.54 -10.46 10.45
C GLY A 253 7.69 -10.49 9.45
N ARG A 254 8.16 -11.69 9.05
CA ARG A 254 9.16 -11.82 7.97
C ARG A 254 8.61 -11.36 6.62
N PHE A 255 7.37 -11.74 6.30
CA PHE A 255 6.68 -11.28 5.10
C PHE A 255 6.57 -9.75 5.06
N GLN A 256 6.18 -9.10 6.16
CA GLN A 256 6.12 -7.64 6.27
C GLN A 256 7.45 -6.98 5.89
N SER A 257 8.56 -7.41 6.48
CA SER A 257 9.88 -6.88 6.16
C SER A 257 10.27 -7.12 4.71
N LEU A 258 9.95 -8.30 4.18
CA LEU A 258 10.24 -8.68 2.80
C LEU A 258 9.48 -7.81 1.79
N THR A 259 8.27 -7.32 2.12
CA THR A 259 7.54 -6.42 1.22
C THR A 259 8.32 -5.13 0.94
N GLY A 260 9.00 -4.57 1.94
CA GLY A 260 9.87 -3.41 1.77
C GLY A 260 11.06 -3.71 0.84
N SER A 261 11.82 -4.76 1.15
CA SER A 261 13.02 -5.12 0.36
C SER A 261 12.69 -5.50 -1.08
N ALA A 262 11.63 -6.26 -1.29
CA ALA A 262 11.22 -6.68 -2.63
C ALA A 262 10.73 -5.49 -3.48
N ASN A 263 9.98 -4.55 -2.88
CA ASN A 263 9.57 -3.33 -3.57
C ASN A 263 10.76 -2.41 -3.90
N LYS A 264 11.79 -2.36 -3.05
CA LYS A 264 13.02 -1.61 -3.34
C LYS A 264 13.73 -2.16 -4.57
N VAL A 265 13.98 -3.46 -4.61
CA VAL A 265 14.60 -4.14 -5.77
C VAL A 265 13.72 -4.02 -7.01
N GLY A 266 12.40 -4.20 -6.84
CA GLY A 266 11.42 -4.05 -7.93
C GLY A 266 11.41 -2.65 -8.50
N TYR A 267 11.42 -1.61 -7.66
CA TYR A 267 11.44 -0.22 -8.10
C TYR A 267 12.63 0.10 -8.99
N GLU A 268 13.85 -0.30 -8.60
CA GLU A 268 15.06 -0.08 -9.37
C GLU A 268 15.00 -0.78 -10.74
N LYS A 269 14.59 -2.04 -10.76
CA LYS A 269 14.41 -2.82 -11.98
C LYS A 269 13.38 -2.19 -12.92
N ASP A 270 12.23 -1.81 -12.40
CA ASP A 270 11.12 -1.31 -13.21
C ASP A 270 11.39 0.12 -13.71
N MET A 271 12.09 0.95 -12.93
CA MET A 271 12.58 2.24 -13.40
C MET A 271 13.60 2.10 -14.53
N ALA A 272 14.55 1.16 -14.41
CA ALA A 272 15.49 0.88 -15.50
C ALA A 272 14.76 0.42 -16.76
N TRP A 273 13.73 -0.41 -16.60
CA TRP A 273 12.88 -0.86 -17.71
C TRP A 273 12.12 0.31 -18.35
N LEU A 274 11.49 1.20 -17.54
CA LEU A 274 10.77 2.37 -18.05
C LEU A 274 11.69 3.31 -18.83
N ARG A 275 12.88 3.62 -18.29
CA ARG A 275 13.88 4.49 -18.98
C ARG A 275 14.30 3.95 -20.34
N LYS A 276 14.25 2.63 -20.53
CA LYS A 276 14.56 1.99 -21.82
C LYS A 276 13.40 2.04 -22.82
N ASN A 277 12.15 2.09 -22.34
CA ASN A 277 10.96 1.84 -23.18
C ASN A 277 10.10 3.09 -23.43
N ILE A 278 10.17 4.10 -22.55
CA ILE A 278 9.39 5.34 -22.66
C ILE A 278 10.23 6.56 -22.23
N THR A 279 9.67 7.76 -22.39
CA THR A 279 10.31 8.98 -21.91
C THR A 279 10.15 9.10 -20.39
N VAL A 280 11.26 9.01 -19.67
CA VAL A 280 11.29 9.23 -18.23
C VAL A 280 12.00 10.54 -17.92
N THR A 281 11.34 11.42 -17.16
CA THR A 281 11.86 12.71 -16.74
C THR A 281 12.02 12.75 -15.23
N ASP A 282 13.16 13.21 -14.74
CA ASP A 282 13.33 13.48 -13.31
C ASP A 282 12.84 14.91 -13.03
N LEU A 283 11.91 15.05 -12.08
CA LEU A 283 11.38 16.37 -11.73
C LEU A 283 12.49 17.22 -11.09
N PRO A 284 12.73 18.47 -11.55
CA PRO A 284 13.70 19.35 -10.95
C PRO A 284 13.46 19.56 -9.45
N ALA A 285 14.54 19.62 -8.67
CA ALA A 285 14.46 19.66 -7.21
C ALA A 285 13.73 20.92 -6.68
N ASP A 286 13.90 22.05 -7.35
CA ASP A 286 13.20 23.32 -7.04
C ASP A 286 11.70 23.22 -7.31
N VAL A 287 11.28 22.58 -8.40
CA VAL A 287 9.86 22.33 -8.72
C VAL A 287 9.27 21.38 -7.66
N ARG A 288 9.97 20.30 -7.30
CA ARG A 288 9.57 19.37 -6.24
C ARG A 288 9.43 20.09 -4.89
N LEU A 289 10.40 20.93 -4.53
CA LEU A 289 10.38 21.71 -3.29
C LEU A 289 9.21 22.71 -3.29
N GLY A 290 8.96 23.40 -4.41
CA GLY A 290 7.82 24.30 -4.57
C GLY A 290 6.49 23.58 -4.36
N TRP A 291 6.34 22.37 -4.93
CA TRP A 291 5.16 21.54 -4.73
C TRP A 291 4.99 21.11 -3.28
N ALA A 292 6.06 20.64 -2.63
CA ALA A 292 6.02 20.26 -1.22
C ALA A 292 5.62 21.44 -0.30
N LYS A 293 6.13 22.66 -0.58
CA LYS A 293 5.71 23.88 0.13
C LYS A 293 4.23 24.20 -0.08
N GLY A 294 3.72 24.05 -1.29
CA GLY A 294 2.31 24.25 -1.60
C GLY A 294 1.38 23.31 -0.83
N LEU A 295 1.87 22.10 -0.50
CA LEU A 295 1.15 21.10 0.27
C LEU A 295 1.39 21.18 1.80
N ALA A 296 2.18 22.13 2.29
CA ALA A 296 2.57 22.19 3.70
C ALA A 296 1.41 22.33 4.69
N HIS A 297 0.28 22.89 4.26
CA HIS A 297 -0.95 23.05 5.07
C HIS A 297 -1.80 21.77 5.13
N TRP A 298 -1.61 20.85 4.21
CA TRP A 298 -2.51 19.69 4.05
C TRP A 298 -2.45 18.68 5.22
N PRO A 299 -1.25 18.30 5.76
CA PRO A 299 -1.18 17.41 6.93
C PRO A 299 -1.98 17.93 8.13
N GLN A 300 -1.88 19.23 8.43
CA GLN A 300 -2.65 19.84 9.53
C GLN A 300 -4.15 19.73 9.30
N LYS A 301 -4.60 20.09 8.09
CA LYS A 301 -6.03 20.03 7.74
C LYS A 301 -6.60 18.62 7.94
N HIS A 302 -5.91 17.59 7.44
CA HIS A 302 -6.35 16.21 7.60
C HIS A 302 -6.28 15.72 9.04
N ALA A 303 -5.26 16.15 9.80
CA ALA A 303 -5.18 15.84 11.22
C ALA A 303 -6.39 16.38 11.97
N ASP A 304 -6.77 17.65 11.74
CA ASP A 304 -7.92 18.27 12.39
C ASP A 304 -9.23 17.57 12.05
N GLU A 305 -9.42 17.18 10.77
CA GLU A 305 -10.60 16.42 10.33
C GLU A 305 -10.72 15.05 11.02
N LEU A 306 -9.60 14.38 11.29
CA LEU A 306 -9.58 13.06 11.93
C LEU A 306 -9.64 13.14 13.45
N GLU A 307 -9.03 14.16 14.06
CA GLU A 307 -9.18 14.46 15.49
C GLU A 307 -10.66 14.73 15.83
N GLY A 308 -11.37 15.48 14.96
CA GLY A 308 -12.80 15.69 15.09
C GLY A 308 -13.64 14.40 15.01
N LYS A 309 -13.07 13.31 14.50
CA LYS A 309 -13.67 11.97 14.44
C LYS A 309 -13.15 11.02 15.54
N GLY A 310 -12.37 11.55 16.49
CA GLY A 310 -11.84 10.79 17.63
C GLY A 310 -10.57 9.98 17.36
N PHE A 311 -9.84 10.26 16.27
CA PHE A 311 -8.57 9.62 15.98
C PHE A 311 -7.39 10.48 16.49
N PRO A 312 -6.32 9.91 17.07
CA PRO A 312 -5.15 10.66 17.52
C PRO A 312 -4.23 11.02 16.34
N ALA A 313 -4.79 11.75 15.36
CA ALA A 313 -4.15 11.95 14.07
C ALA A 313 -2.89 12.82 14.18
N LYS A 314 -2.94 13.91 14.95
CA LYS A 314 -1.80 14.80 15.16
C LYS A 314 -0.61 14.07 15.76
N ALA A 315 -0.86 13.26 16.80
CA ALA A 315 0.17 12.47 17.45
C ALA A 315 0.78 11.45 16.47
N ILE A 316 -0.04 10.71 15.72
CA ILE A 316 0.42 9.72 14.74
C ILE A 316 1.25 10.37 13.63
N LEU A 317 0.81 11.50 13.07
CA LEU A 317 1.55 12.17 11.98
C LEU A 317 2.90 12.71 12.47
N ASN A 318 2.96 13.35 13.65
CA ASN A 318 4.21 13.85 14.21
C ASN A 318 5.19 12.71 14.53
N ASP A 319 4.68 11.62 15.10
CA ASP A 319 5.51 10.45 15.41
C ASP A 319 6.02 9.78 14.14
N TYR A 320 5.20 9.71 13.08
CA TYR A 320 5.65 9.16 11.80
C TYR A 320 6.73 10.03 11.14
N LEU A 321 6.60 11.37 11.20
CA LEU A 321 7.66 12.28 10.73
C LEU A 321 8.99 11.95 11.41
N THR A 322 8.96 11.78 12.73
CA THR A 322 10.13 11.44 13.55
C THR A 322 10.63 10.01 13.28
N ALA A 323 9.72 9.04 13.11
CA ALA A 323 10.09 7.66 12.79
C ALA A 323 10.80 7.56 11.43
N ALA A 324 10.32 8.30 10.41
CA ALA A 324 10.97 8.37 9.11
C ALA A 324 12.37 9.01 9.22
N GLU A 325 12.54 10.05 10.02
CA GLU A 325 13.83 10.69 10.28
C GLU A 325 14.81 9.74 10.97
N LYS A 326 14.37 8.92 11.91
CA LYS A 326 15.18 7.87 12.54
C LYS A 326 15.64 6.80 11.55
N GLN A 327 14.83 6.54 10.50
CA GLN A 327 15.22 5.66 9.39
C GLN A 327 16.20 6.35 8.40
N GLY A 328 16.62 7.57 8.67
CA GLY A 328 17.58 8.33 7.86
C GLY A 328 16.94 9.21 6.79
N TYR A 329 15.60 9.32 6.75
CA TYR A 329 14.93 10.17 5.77
C TYR A 329 15.02 11.66 6.16
N LYS A 330 15.24 12.51 5.13
CA LYS A 330 15.22 13.98 5.27
C LYS A 330 14.07 14.56 4.47
N TRP A 331 13.09 15.13 5.15
CA TRP A 331 11.93 15.75 4.51
C TRP A 331 12.32 16.97 3.69
N PRO A 332 11.83 17.13 2.44
CA PRO A 332 12.06 18.35 1.68
C PRO A 332 11.40 19.58 2.34
N VAL A 333 10.27 19.37 2.97
CA VAL A 333 9.60 20.29 3.89
C VAL A 333 9.18 19.47 5.09
N ARG A 334 9.72 19.83 6.28
CA ARG A 334 9.25 19.18 7.50
C ARG A 334 7.92 19.78 7.87
N TYR A 335 6.89 18.97 7.76
CA TYR A 335 5.53 19.39 8.11
C TYR A 335 5.39 19.71 9.59
N VAL A 336 4.50 20.65 9.90
CA VAL A 336 4.13 21.01 11.27
C VAL A 336 2.67 20.63 11.47
N VAL A 337 2.40 19.75 12.41
CA VAL A 337 1.05 19.31 12.79
C VAL A 337 0.84 19.65 14.26
N LYS A 338 -0.06 20.62 14.56
CA LYS A 338 -0.28 21.20 15.90
C LYS A 338 -1.61 20.74 16.50
#